data_38875efcc837659f274d40294d7c3463
#
_entry.id   38875efcc837659f274d40294d7c3463
#
_cell.length_a   1.000
_cell.length_b   1.000
_cell.length_c   1.000
_cell.angle_alpha   90.00
_cell.angle_beta   90.00
_cell.angle_gamma   90.00
#
_symmetry.space_group_name_H-M   'P 1'
#
loop_
_entity.id
_entity.type
_entity.pdbx_description
1 polymer ?
#
loop_
_entity_poly.entity_id
_entity_poly.type
_entity_poly.pdbx_seq_one_letter_code
_entity_poly.pdbx_strand_id
1 'polypeptide(L)'
;MKNRQTPTSRERVMREDDFIVSKTDLKGRITYCNRVFIEFSGYTASELMGEQHNIVRHPDMPRGVFKYLWDTLEQKKECFAYVKNMCKDGSYYWVFANVTPDVDAKGQVVGYFSVRRKASAKAIALMGDVYRAMLEEE
;
A
#
# COMPACT_ATOMS: atom_id res chain seq x y z
N MET A 1 -10.59 2.04 9.47
CA MET A 1 -11.51 2.98 8.77
C MET A 1 -11.05 3.15 7.34
N LYS A 2 -11.96 3.04 6.39
CA LYS A 2 -11.64 3.32 4.99
C LYS A 2 -11.73 4.82 4.73
N ASN A 3 -10.87 5.32 3.83
CA ASN A 3 -11.00 6.66 3.33
C ASN A 3 -12.23 6.74 2.41
N ARG A 4 -13.15 7.65 2.71
CA ARG A 4 -14.39 7.84 1.95
C ARG A 4 -14.39 9.11 1.10
N GLN A 5 -13.23 9.78 0.98
CA GLN A 5 -13.11 10.93 0.11
C GLN A 5 -13.33 10.54 -1.35
N THR A 6 -13.84 11.49 -2.12
CA THR A 6 -13.95 11.31 -3.56
C THR A 6 -12.55 11.38 -4.18
N PRO A 7 -12.16 10.37 -4.97
CA PRO A 7 -10.86 10.42 -5.65
C PRO A 7 -10.77 11.61 -6.59
N THR A 8 -9.60 12.24 -6.64
CA THR A 8 -9.30 13.34 -7.55
C THR A 8 -8.30 12.89 -8.61
N SER A 9 -8.05 13.72 -9.61
CA SER A 9 -7.03 13.47 -10.62
C SER A 9 -5.66 14.03 -10.23
N ARG A 10 -5.52 14.51 -9.00
CA ARG A 10 -4.26 15.10 -8.51
C ARG A 10 -3.31 14.01 -8.04
N GLU A 11 -2.19 13.88 -8.73
CA GLU A 11 -1.13 12.94 -8.35
C GLU A 11 -0.10 13.62 -7.46
N ARG A 12 0.29 12.94 -6.38
CA ARG A 12 1.44 13.29 -5.57
C ARG A 12 2.59 12.38 -5.98
N VAL A 13 3.72 12.96 -6.42
CA VAL A 13 4.85 12.19 -6.93
C VAL A 13 5.92 12.09 -5.86
N MET A 14 6.35 10.86 -5.56
CA MET A 14 7.45 10.61 -4.63
C MET A 14 8.78 10.98 -5.27
N ARG A 15 9.73 11.41 -4.43
CA ARG A 15 11.11 11.60 -4.85
C ARG A 15 11.83 10.26 -4.86
N GLU A 16 12.94 10.19 -5.58
CA GLU A 16 13.73 8.96 -5.72
C GLU A 16 14.25 8.43 -4.38
N ASP A 17 14.48 9.31 -3.41
CA ASP A 17 15.00 8.95 -2.10
C ASP A 17 13.91 8.84 -1.02
N ASP A 18 12.65 8.95 -1.39
CA ASP A 18 11.55 8.77 -0.46
C ASP A 18 11.28 7.27 -0.26
N PHE A 19 11.14 6.85 1.00
CA PHE A 19 10.73 5.50 1.36
C PHE A 19 9.56 5.58 2.34
N ILE A 20 8.45 4.94 1.97
CA ILE A 20 7.31 4.79 2.86
C ILE A 20 7.44 3.44 3.55
N VAL A 21 7.50 3.44 4.88
CA VAL A 21 7.68 2.24 5.66
C VAL A 21 6.52 2.09 6.64
N SER A 22 5.96 0.89 6.67
CA SER A 22 4.93 0.55 7.66
C SER A 22 5.04 -0.90 8.08
N LYS A 23 4.52 -1.18 9.26
CA LYS A 23 4.33 -2.55 9.75
C LYS A 23 2.87 -2.74 10.12
N THR A 24 2.41 -3.97 10.01
CA THR A 24 1.07 -4.35 10.46
C THR A 24 1.16 -5.59 11.34
N ASP A 25 0.08 -5.82 12.10
CA ASP A 25 -0.13 -7.11 12.74
C ASP A 25 -0.66 -8.13 11.72
N LEU A 26 -0.99 -9.34 12.18
CA LEU A 26 -1.51 -10.41 11.32
C LEU A 26 -2.87 -10.08 10.70
N LYS A 27 -3.61 -9.16 11.31
CA LYS A 27 -4.93 -8.73 10.80
C LYS A 27 -4.84 -7.52 9.86
N GLY A 28 -3.61 -7.07 9.55
CA GLY A 28 -3.41 -5.93 8.66
C GLY A 28 -3.58 -4.58 9.33
N ARG A 29 -3.65 -4.52 10.66
CA ARG A 29 -3.74 -3.24 11.38
C ARG A 29 -2.35 -2.63 11.51
N ILE A 30 -2.24 -1.33 11.24
CA ILE A 30 -0.97 -0.61 11.25
C ILE A 30 -0.41 -0.53 12.68
N THR A 31 0.80 -1.04 12.86
CA THR A 31 1.52 -0.99 14.15
C THR A 31 2.72 -0.06 14.11
N TYR A 32 3.16 0.35 12.94
CA TYR A 32 4.25 1.31 12.74
C TYR A 32 4.06 2.03 11.41
N CYS A 33 4.35 3.31 11.38
CA CYS A 33 4.43 4.11 10.16
C CYS A 33 5.53 5.14 10.30
N ASN A 34 6.30 5.33 9.22
CA ASN A 34 7.35 6.34 9.23
C ASN A 34 6.79 7.71 8.82
N ARG A 35 7.64 8.74 8.93
CA ARG A 35 7.28 10.12 8.65
C ARG A 35 6.82 10.32 7.20
N VAL A 36 7.49 9.66 6.25
CA VAL A 36 7.15 9.79 4.82
C VAL A 36 5.75 9.27 4.55
N PHE A 37 5.33 8.18 5.21
CA PHE A 37 3.97 7.67 5.09
C PHE A 37 2.95 8.70 5.57
N ILE A 38 3.22 9.34 6.70
CA ILE A 38 2.36 10.39 7.26
C ILE A 38 2.25 11.55 6.26
N GLU A 39 3.37 12.00 5.72
CA GLU A 39 3.42 13.12 4.77
C GLU A 39 2.64 12.82 3.49
N PHE A 40 2.84 11.63 2.89
CA PHE A 40 2.20 11.28 1.62
C PHE A 40 0.73 10.95 1.79
N SER A 41 0.35 10.24 2.84
CA SER A 41 -1.04 9.86 3.03
C SER A 41 -1.93 11.03 3.46
N GLY A 42 -1.33 12.04 4.09
CA GLY A 42 -2.07 13.17 4.65
C GLY A 42 -2.77 12.87 5.96
N TYR A 43 -2.63 11.64 6.48
CA TYR A 43 -3.16 11.27 7.79
C TYR A 43 -2.11 11.55 8.87
N THR A 44 -2.57 11.81 10.08
CA THR A 44 -1.67 11.87 11.25
C THR A 44 -1.29 10.46 11.69
N ALA A 45 -0.22 10.36 12.50
CA ALA A 45 0.16 9.07 13.10
C ALA A 45 -1.00 8.48 13.91
N SER A 46 -1.71 9.32 14.69
CA SER A 46 -2.86 8.87 15.48
C SER A 46 -3.99 8.30 14.61
N GLU A 47 -4.21 8.88 13.44
CA GLU A 47 -5.23 8.40 12.51
C GLU A 47 -4.85 7.08 11.85
N LEU A 48 -3.55 6.83 11.65
CA LEU A 48 -3.07 5.61 10.99
C LEU A 48 -2.91 4.43 11.94
N MET A 49 -2.41 4.68 13.15
CA MET A 49 -2.08 3.59 14.09
C MET A 49 -3.33 2.83 14.51
N GLY A 50 -3.28 1.52 14.37
CA GLY A 50 -4.38 0.62 14.71
C GLY A 50 -5.44 0.46 13.61
N GLU A 51 -5.38 1.29 12.57
CA GLU A 51 -6.32 1.18 11.44
C GLU A 51 -5.90 0.09 10.48
N GLN A 52 -6.87 -0.48 9.76
CA GLN A 52 -6.58 -1.39 8.67
C GLN A 52 -5.78 -0.66 7.59
N HIS A 53 -4.80 -1.31 7.02
CA HIS A 53 -3.93 -0.70 6.02
C HIS A 53 -4.71 -0.24 4.78
N ASN A 54 -5.92 -0.78 4.56
CA ASN A 54 -6.77 -0.37 3.44
C ASN A 54 -7.30 1.07 3.55
N ILE A 55 -6.98 1.79 4.64
CA ILE A 55 -7.29 3.22 4.77
C ILE A 55 -6.70 4.03 3.60
N VAL A 56 -5.58 3.58 3.03
CA VAL A 56 -4.94 4.24 1.88
C VAL A 56 -5.25 3.57 0.54
N ARG A 57 -6.15 2.58 0.52
CA ARG A 57 -6.46 1.86 -0.71
C ARG A 57 -7.26 2.74 -1.66
N HIS A 58 -6.75 2.89 -2.89
CA HIS A 58 -7.47 3.60 -3.95
C HIS A 58 -8.52 2.68 -4.57
N PRO A 59 -9.73 3.20 -4.89
CA PRO A 59 -10.78 2.36 -5.50
C PRO A 59 -10.44 1.83 -6.89
N ASP A 60 -9.44 2.40 -7.58
CA ASP A 60 -8.97 1.90 -8.88
C ASP A 60 -8.11 0.64 -8.75
N MET A 61 -7.79 0.20 -7.53
CA MET A 61 -7.00 -1.02 -7.32
C MET A 61 -7.89 -2.25 -7.41
N PRO A 62 -7.54 -3.23 -8.29
CA PRO A 62 -8.30 -4.47 -8.39
C PRO A 62 -8.15 -5.33 -7.13
N ARG A 63 -9.20 -6.03 -6.77
CA ARG A 63 -9.15 -6.99 -5.65
C ARG A 63 -8.14 -8.11 -5.88
N GLY A 64 -7.95 -8.50 -7.14
CA GLY A 64 -7.01 -9.56 -7.51
C GLY A 64 -5.58 -9.27 -7.11
N VAL A 65 -5.16 -8.01 -7.09
CA VAL A 65 -3.81 -7.61 -6.63
C VAL A 65 -3.65 -7.92 -5.15
N PHE A 66 -4.64 -7.60 -4.34
CA PHE A 66 -4.58 -7.85 -2.89
C PHE A 66 -4.72 -9.34 -2.59
N LYS A 67 -5.52 -10.07 -3.37
CA LYS A 67 -5.59 -11.53 -3.25
C LYS A 67 -4.23 -12.17 -3.51
N TYR A 68 -3.56 -11.76 -4.58
CA TYR A 68 -2.20 -12.22 -4.90
C TYR A 68 -1.23 -11.92 -3.76
N LEU A 69 -1.30 -10.69 -3.22
CA LEU A 69 -0.43 -10.27 -2.12
C LEU A 69 -0.64 -11.14 -0.89
N TRP A 70 -1.89 -11.32 -0.45
CA TRP A 70 -2.18 -12.13 0.74
C TRP A 70 -1.86 -13.61 0.53
N ASP A 71 -2.18 -14.18 -0.64
CA ASP A 71 -1.86 -15.58 -0.94
C ASP A 71 -0.35 -15.81 -0.89
N THR A 72 0.44 -14.85 -1.38
CA THR A 72 1.90 -14.92 -1.36
C THR A 72 2.43 -14.84 0.07
N LEU A 73 1.93 -13.91 0.86
CA LEU A 73 2.36 -13.72 2.25
C LEU A 73 1.99 -14.90 3.14
N GLU A 74 0.85 -15.52 2.89
CA GLU A 74 0.44 -16.73 3.62
C GLU A 74 1.38 -17.90 3.38
N GLN A 75 2.07 -17.92 2.25
CA GLN A 75 3.11 -18.91 1.94
C GLN A 75 4.45 -18.52 2.58
N LYS A 76 4.49 -17.49 3.40
CA LYS A 76 5.70 -16.95 4.05
C LYS A 76 6.73 -16.46 3.04
N LYS A 77 6.24 -15.97 1.90
CA LYS A 77 7.07 -15.43 0.82
C LYS A 77 6.93 -13.92 0.76
N GLU A 78 7.98 -13.29 0.28
CA GLU A 78 8.03 -11.87 -0.05
C GLU A 78 7.18 -11.58 -1.29
N CYS A 79 6.53 -10.43 -1.30
CA CYS A 79 5.70 -9.99 -2.41
C CYS A 79 6.14 -8.61 -2.90
N PHE A 80 6.15 -8.45 -4.22
CA PHE A 80 6.37 -7.16 -4.88
C PHE A 80 5.10 -6.78 -5.66
N ALA A 81 4.70 -5.53 -5.59
CA ALA A 81 3.53 -5.06 -6.31
C ALA A 81 3.59 -3.56 -6.56
N TYR A 82 3.04 -3.12 -7.69
CA TYR A 82 2.74 -1.71 -7.93
C TYR A 82 1.38 -1.41 -7.33
N VAL A 83 1.30 -0.35 -6.54
CA VAL A 83 0.07 -0.02 -5.82
C VAL A 83 -0.23 1.46 -6.00
N LYS A 84 -1.49 1.75 -6.34
CA LYS A 84 -2.01 3.11 -6.34
C LYS A 84 -2.72 3.34 -5.02
N ASN A 85 -2.27 4.32 -4.27
CA ASN A 85 -2.83 4.66 -2.96
C ASN A 85 -3.57 5.99 -3.01
N MET A 86 -4.51 6.18 -2.10
CA MET A 86 -5.29 7.41 -1.99
C MET A 86 -4.97 8.12 -0.69
N CYS A 87 -4.71 9.42 -0.80
CA CYS A 87 -4.48 10.30 0.34
C CYS A 87 -5.79 10.68 1.02
N LYS A 88 -5.69 11.23 2.22
CA LYS A 88 -6.86 11.68 2.98
C LYS A 88 -7.71 12.69 2.19
N ASP A 89 -7.08 13.54 1.38
CA ASP A 89 -7.78 14.57 0.57
C ASP A 89 -8.31 14.06 -0.77
N GLY A 90 -8.13 12.77 -1.09
CA GLY A 90 -8.56 12.18 -2.34
C GLY A 90 -7.51 12.19 -3.45
N SER A 91 -6.39 12.90 -3.27
CA SER A 91 -5.27 12.80 -4.22
C SER A 91 -4.65 11.41 -4.15
N TYR A 92 -3.81 11.06 -5.12
CA TYR A 92 -3.27 9.71 -5.18
C TYR A 92 -1.76 9.73 -5.41
N TYR A 93 -1.14 8.59 -5.10
CA TYR A 93 0.27 8.36 -5.38
C TYR A 93 0.50 6.89 -5.70
N TRP A 94 1.46 6.65 -6.59
CA TRP A 94 1.86 5.31 -6.97
C TRP A 94 3.13 4.92 -6.25
N VAL A 95 3.22 3.67 -5.85
CA VAL A 95 4.41 3.11 -5.21
C VAL A 95 4.76 1.76 -5.82
N PHE A 96 6.04 1.42 -5.76
CA PHE A 96 6.51 0.05 -5.92
C PHE A 96 6.72 -0.51 -4.52
N ALA A 97 5.89 -1.46 -4.14
CA ALA A 97 5.85 -1.99 -2.78
C ALA A 97 6.58 -3.33 -2.68
N ASN A 98 7.35 -3.48 -1.62
CA ASN A 98 7.90 -4.76 -1.20
C ASN A 98 7.31 -5.08 0.18
N VAL A 99 6.62 -6.20 0.28
CA VAL A 99 5.99 -6.64 1.52
C VAL A 99 6.58 -7.98 1.93
N THR A 100 7.01 -8.07 3.19
CA THR A 100 7.61 -9.29 3.74
C THR A 100 6.92 -9.69 5.02
N PRO A 101 6.85 -11.01 5.33
CA PRO A 101 6.43 -11.45 6.64
C PRO A 101 7.41 -10.96 7.71
N ASP A 102 6.87 -10.47 8.82
CA ASP A 102 7.66 -10.07 9.98
C ASP A 102 7.64 -11.24 10.96
N VAL A 103 8.83 -11.74 11.32
CA VAL A 103 8.94 -12.95 12.13
C VAL A 103 9.58 -12.63 13.48
N ASP A 104 9.17 -13.36 14.51
CA ASP A 104 9.76 -13.26 15.84
C ASP A 104 11.03 -14.13 15.96
N ALA A 105 11.62 -14.14 17.16
CA ALA A 105 12.82 -14.91 17.43
C ALA A 105 12.65 -16.42 17.24
N LYS A 106 11.40 -16.92 17.26
CA LYS A 106 11.07 -18.34 17.05
C LYS A 106 10.73 -18.65 15.59
N GLY A 107 10.84 -17.67 14.70
CA GLY A 107 10.50 -17.83 13.28
C GLY A 107 9.01 -17.81 12.97
N GLN A 108 8.17 -17.45 13.93
CA GLN A 108 6.72 -17.34 13.71
C GLN A 108 6.38 -15.98 13.13
N VAL A 109 5.46 -15.96 12.16
CA VAL A 109 4.98 -14.72 11.56
C VAL A 109 4.09 -13.99 12.57
N VAL A 110 4.45 -12.75 12.88
CA VAL A 110 3.73 -11.89 13.83
C VAL A 110 3.08 -10.70 13.16
N GLY A 111 3.34 -10.48 11.89
CA GLY A 111 2.80 -9.38 11.12
C GLY A 111 3.50 -9.25 9.79
N TYR A 112 3.42 -8.06 9.20
CA TYR A 112 3.99 -7.80 7.87
C TYR A 112 4.74 -6.48 7.87
N PHE A 113 5.79 -6.42 7.07
CA PHE A 113 6.65 -5.25 6.92
C PHE A 113 6.60 -4.81 5.46
N SER A 114 6.32 -3.53 5.22
CA SER A 114 6.22 -3.00 3.87
C SER A 114 7.14 -1.81 3.69
N VAL A 115 7.94 -1.88 2.62
CA VAL A 115 8.77 -0.75 2.15
C VAL A 115 8.28 -0.39 0.76
N ARG A 116 7.95 0.88 0.56
CA ARG A 116 7.43 1.39 -0.71
C ARG A 116 8.30 2.53 -1.20
N ARG A 117 8.57 2.51 -2.50
CA ARG A 117 9.39 3.54 -3.15
C ARG A 117 8.68 4.04 -4.40
N LYS A 118 9.25 5.07 -5.00
CA LYS A 118 8.71 5.67 -6.22
C LYS A 118 8.57 4.62 -7.33
N ALA A 119 7.41 4.60 -7.98
CA ALA A 119 7.19 3.85 -9.21
C ALA A 119 7.60 4.72 -10.41
N SER A 120 8.21 4.13 -11.44
CA SER A 120 8.58 4.87 -12.62
C SER A 120 7.33 5.28 -13.42
N ALA A 121 7.45 6.37 -14.20
CA ALA A 121 6.35 6.82 -15.06
C ALA A 121 5.91 5.73 -16.04
N LYS A 122 6.88 4.99 -16.59
CA LYS A 122 6.61 3.89 -17.50
C LYS A 122 5.82 2.76 -16.81
N ALA A 123 6.20 2.40 -15.59
CA ALA A 123 5.51 1.36 -14.83
C ALA A 123 4.10 1.81 -14.47
N ILE A 124 3.92 3.07 -14.08
CA ILE A 124 2.60 3.64 -13.76
C ILE A 124 1.67 3.55 -14.97
N ALA A 125 2.15 3.94 -16.16
CA ALA A 125 1.35 3.88 -17.38
C ALA A 125 0.94 2.44 -17.70
N LEU A 126 1.87 1.50 -17.62
CA LEU A 126 1.60 0.09 -17.90
C LEU A 126 0.63 -0.50 -16.88
N MET A 127 0.90 -0.31 -15.60
CA MET A 127 0.07 -0.92 -14.54
C MET A 127 -1.31 -0.27 -14.45
N GLY A 128 -1.42 1.01 -14.78
CA GLY A 128 -2.72 1.67 -14.87
C GLY A 128 -3.63 0.98 -15.89
N ASP A 129 -3.08 0.63 -17.04
CA ASP A 129 -3.83 -0.08 -18.09
C ASP A 129 -4.17 -1.51 -17.66
N VAL A 130 -3.20 -2.23 -17.07
CA VAL A 130 -3.40 -3.60 -16.59
C VAL A 130 -4.49 -3.64 -15.52
N TYR A 131 -4.44 -2.74 -14.56
CA TYR A 131 -5.40 -2.71 -13.45
C TYR A 131 -6.80 -2.32 -13.92
N ARG A 132 -6.89 -1.43 -14.89
CA ARG A 132 -8.19 -1.08 -15.49
C ARG A 132 -8.83 -2.28 -16.16
N ALA A 133 -8.03 -3.06 -16.91
CA ALA A 133 -8.51 -4.28 -17.54
C ALA A 133 -8.94 -5.32 -16.49
N MET A 134 -8.19 -5.46 -15.41
CA MET A 134 -8.54 -6.37 -14.32
C MET A 134 -9.87 -5.97 -13.66
N LEU A 135 -10.09 -4.67 -13.43
CA LEU A 135 -11.33 -4.16 -12.84
C LEU A 135 -12.55 -4.49 -13.71
N GLU A 136 -12.40 -4.44 -15.02
CA GLU A 136 -13.48 -4.77 -15.96
C GLU A 136 -13.87 -6.27 -15.88
N GLU A 137 -12.94 -7.12 -15.46
CA GLU A 137 -13.16 -8.57 -15.30
C GLU A 137 -13.74 -8.94 -13.94
N GLU A 138 -13.69 -8.03 -12.96
CA GLU A 138 -14.15 -8.30 -11.59
C GLU A 138 -15.65 -8.08 -11.36
#